data_73c86d155630ea60870a5d62d06c8be3
#
_entry.id   73c86d155630ea60870a5d62d06c8be3
#
_cell.length_a   1.000
_cell.length_b   1.000
_cell.length_c   1.000
_cell.angle_alpha   90.00
_cell.angle_beta   90.00
_cell.angle_gamma   90.00
#
_symmetry.space_group_name_H-M   'P 1'
#
loop_
_entity.id
_entity.type
_entity.pdbx_description
1 polymer ?
#
loop_
_entity_poly.entity_id
_entity_poly.type
_entity_poly.pdbx_seq_one_letter_code
_entity_poly.pdbx_strand_id
1 'polypeptide(L)'
;MINQTIPEDPDWSFYGTWDIEFAYEKFHGKSVDEMLPFVSSCPTSAYGYLAEMPAKPFQYYIQTFVRLLDPTSLEFAECDDKGSAASCFLSLIDYKLKNQPECILPIMDDLIELAKFISTHQSLYEAKIEIFGSFPELFEVLERRNRECLE
;
A
#
# COMPACT_ATOMS: atom_id res chain seq x y z
N MET A 1 5.45 13.37 -2.13
CA MET A 1 4.14 13.59 -2.76
C MET A 1 3.73 12.39 -3.60
N ILE A 2 2.51 11.94 -3.44
CA ILE A 2 1.98 10.81 -4.21
C ILE A 2 1.86 11.19 -5.68
N ASN A 3 2.30 10.29 -6.58
CA ASN A 3 2.22 10.52 -8.02
C ASN A 3 0.76 10.40 -8.49
N GLN A 4 0.29 11.42 -9.25
CA GLN A 4 -1.10 11.47 -9.72
C GLN A 4 -1.24 11.04 -11.20
N THR A 5 -0.14 10.66 -11.85
CA THR A 5 -0.14 10.31 -13.27
C THR A 5 -0.01 8.82 -13.46
N ILE A 6 -0.83 8.24 -14.35
CA ILE A 6 -0.74 6.82 -14.69
C ILE A 6 0.69 6.53 -15.19
N PRO A 7 1.37 5.52 -14.61
CA PRO A 7 2.73 5.20 -15.06
C PRO A 7 2.77 4.78 -16.52
N GLU A 8 3.81 5.23 -17.21
CA GLU A 8 4.09 4.83 -18.60
C GLU A 8 4.99 3.60 -18.62
N ASP A 9 5.10 2.93 -19.74
CA ASP A 9 5.88 1.70 -19.87
C ASP A 9 7.32 1.83 -19.34
N PRO A 10 8.08 2.91 -19.63
CA PRO A 10 9.42 3.04 -19.08
C PRO A 10 9.49 3.07 -17.55
N ASP A 11 8.42 3.49 -16.90
CA ASP A 11 8.36 3.58 -15.43
C ASP A 11 8.36 2.22 -14.77
N TRP A 12 8.03 1.16 -15.48
CA TRP A 12 7.95 -0.19 -14.94
C TRP A 12 9.29 -0.90 -14.86
N SER A 13 10.30 -0.43 -15.60
CA SER A 13 11.69 -0.94 -15.52
C SER A 13 11.78 -2.47 -15.48
N PHE A 14 11.60 -3.12 -16.62
CA PHE A 14 11.59 -4.59 -16.73
C PHE A 14 12.95 -5.24 -16.46
N TYR A 15 13.56 -4.97 -15.32
CA TYR A 15 14.82 -5.62 -15.00
C TYR A 15 14.57 -6.88 -14.17
N GLY A 16 14.35 -7.97 -14.87
CA GLY A 16 14.79 -9.26 -14.40
C GLY A 16 13.96 -10.03 -13.39
N THR A 17 12.72 -9.66 -13.01
CA THR A 17 11.92 -10.55 -12.19
C THR A 17 10.54 -10.80 -12.81
N TRP A 18 10.09 -12.04 -12.72
CA TRP A 18 8.75 -12.47 -13.12
C TRP A 18 7.67 -11.66 -12.39
N ASP A 19 7.94 -11.29 -11.15
CA ASP A 19 6.98 -10.60 -10.30
C ASP A 19 6.61 -9.21 -10.83
N ILE A 20 7.59 -8.49 -11.40
CA ILE A 20 7.34 -7.19 -12.03
C ILE A 20 6.47 -7.36 -13.28
N GLU A 21 6.69 -8.42 -14.05
CA GLU A 21 5.90 -8.70 -15.25
C GLU A 21 4.44 -8.98 -14.90
N PHE A 22 4.18 -9.74 -13.84
CA PHE A 22 2.81 -10.01 -13.40
C PHE A 22 2.11 -8.73 -12.94
N ALA A 23 2.82 -7.88 -12.18
CA ALA A 23 2.27 -6.60 -11.75
C ALA A 23 1.97 -5.70 -12.96
N TYR A 24 2.88 -5.67 -13.94
CA TYR A 24 2.69 -4.91 -15.17
C TYR A 24 1.44 -5.37 -15.92
N GLU A 25 1.30 -6.67 -16.14
CA GLU A 25 0.15 -7.22 -16.86
C GLU A 25 -1.17 -6.84 -16.20
N LYS A 26 -1.21 -6.83 -14.87
CA LYS A 26 -2.43 -6.56 -14.12
C LYS A 26 -2.78 -5.07 -14.08
N PHE A 27 -1.78 -4.21 -13.94
CA PHE A 27 -2.00 -2.80 -13.60
C PHE A 27 -1.70 -1.80 -14.71
N HIS A 28 -0.80 -2.11 -15.65
CA HIS A 28 -0.32 -1.09 -16.57
C HIS A 28 -1.43 -0.43 -17.38
N GLY A 29 -1.31 0.86 -17.58
CA GLY A 29 -2.28 1.64 -18.36
C GLY A 29 -3.59 1.90 -17.63
N LYS A 30 -3.77 1.36 -16.43
CA LYS A 30 -5.02 1.49 -15.68
C LYS A 30 -4.90 2.58 -14.63
N SER A 31 -6.02 3.26 -14.38
CA SER A 31 -6.10 4.28 -13.34
C SER A 31 -6.31 3.66 -11.96
N VAL A 32 -6.13 4.47 -10.93
CA VAL A 32 -6.49 4.07 -9.55
C VAL A 32 -7.96 3.65 -9.50
N ASP A 33 -8.85 4.46 -10.11
CA ASP A 33 -10.28 4.14 -10.13
C ASP A 33 -10.57 2.76 -10.73
N GLU A 34 -9.90 2.43 -11.83
CA GLU A 34 -10.08 1.15 -12.50
C GLU A 34 -9.61 -0.03 -11.66
N MET A 35 -8.60 0.18 -10.81
CA MET A 35 -8.03 -0.88 -9.98
C MET A 35 -8.66 -1.01 -8.59
N LEU A 36 -9.46 -0.03 -8.15
CA LEU A 36 -10.11 -0.08 -6.84
C LEU A 36 -10.94 -1.35 -6.60
N PRO A 37 -11.78 -1.80 -7.54
CA PRO A 37 -12.56 -3.03 -7.29
C PRO A 37 -11.69 -4.25 -7.03
N PHE A 38 -10.60 -4.39 -7.78
CA PHE A 38 -9.68 -5.51 -7.58
C PHE A 38 -9.01 -5.46 -6.19
N VAL A 39 -8.49 -4.29 -5.82
CA VAL A 39 -7.79 -4.15 -4.53
C VAL A 39 -8.76 -4.34 -3.37
N SER A 40 -9.99 -3.84 -3.49
CA SER A 40 -11.04 -4.04 -2.48
C SER A 40 -11.38 -5.51 -2.28
N SER A 41 -11.51 -6.26 -3.37
CA SER A 41 -11.91 -7.68 -3.31
C SER A 41 -10.75 -8.62 -2.98
N CYS A 42 -9.54 -8.25 -3.38
CA CYS A 42 -8.37 -9.13 -3.27
C CYS A 42 -7.16 -8.36 -2.71
N PRO A 43 -7.25 -7.83 -1.47
CA PRO A 43 -6.16 -7.00 -0.94
C PRO A 43 -4.84 -7.75 -0.78
N THR A 44 -4.89 -9.04 -0.45
CA THR A 44 -3.67 -9.84 -0.30
C THR A 44 -2.95 -10.03 -1.63
N SER A 45 -3.70 -10.28 -2.71
CA SER A 45 -3.11 -10.36 -4.05
C SER A 45 -2.56 -9.02 -4.49
N ALA A 46 -3.29 -7.94 -4.23
CA ALA A 46 -2.85 -6.58 -4.54
C ALA A 46 -1.55 -6.25 -3.79
N TYR A 47 -1.45 -6.64 -2.53
CA TYR A 47 -0.22 -6.48 -1.75
C TYR A 47 0.96 -7.12 -2.49
N GLY A 48 0.80 -8.36 -2.94
CA GLY A 48 1.86 -9.07 -3.66
C GLY A 48 2.32 -8.32 -4.91
N TYR A 49 1.38 -7.79 -5.68
CA TYR A 49 1.72 -7.02 -6.88
C TYR A 49 2.43 -5.70 -6.54
N LEU A 50 1.91 -4.95 -5.57
CA LEU A 50 2.50 -3.65 -5.21
C LEU A 50 3.87 -3.82 -4.57
N ALA A 51 4.10 -4.89 -3.82
CA ALA A 51 5.39 -5.17 -3.20
C ALA A 51 6.51 -5.27 -4.23
N GLU A 52 6.19 -5.74 -5.44
CA GLU A 52 7.18 -5.93 -6.50
C GLU A 52 7.28 -4.76 -7.48
N MET A 53 6.44 -3.74 -7.33
CA MET A 53 6.44 -2.60 -8.24
C MET A 53 7.66 -1.71 -8.05
N PRO A 54 8.23 -1.19 -9.17
CA PRO A 54 9.24 -0.13 -9.08
C PRO A 54 8.61 1.18 -8.58
N ALA A 55 9.45 2.20 -8.36
CA ALA A 55 9.09 3.41 -7.64
C ALA A 55 7.83 4.11 -8.16
N LYS A 56 7.78 4.47 -9.43
CA LYS A 56 6.65 5.25 -9.96
C LYS A 56 5.34 4.49 -9.96
N PRO A 57 5.26 3.24 -10.45
CA PRO A 57 4.04 2.45 -10.31
C PRO A 57 3.60 2.28 -8.86
N PHE A 58 4.52 1.98 -7.96
CA PHE A 58 4.19 1.85 -6.54
C PHE A 58 3.58 3.14 -5.99
N GLN A 59 4.23 4.27 -6.24
CA GLN A 59 3.78 5.57 -5.74
C GLN A 59 2.40 5.95 -6.30
N TYR A 60 2.07 5.49 -7.49
CA TYR A 60 0.76 5.73 -8.07
C TYR A 60 -0.29 4.77 -7.49
N TYR A 61 -0.04 3.47 -7.52
CA TYR A 61 -1.06 2.47 -7.17
C TYR A 61 -1.26 2.28 -5.67
N ILE A 62 -0.34 2.75 -4.81
CA ILE A 62 -0.59 2.74 -3.36
C ILE A 62 -1.83 3.57 -2.99
N GLN A 63 -2.23 4.49 -3.85
CA GLN A 63 -3.42 5.29 -3.66
C GLN A 63 -4.70 4.46 -3.60
N THR A 64 -4.70 3.26 -4.20
CA THR A 64 -5.85 2.34 -4.09
C THR A 64 -6.09 1.98 -2.63
N PHE A 65 -5.04 1.60 -1.90
CA PHE A 65 -5.15 1.32 -0.47
C PHE A 65 -5.52 2.55 0.33
N VAL A 66 -4.93 3.70 0.03
CA VAL A 66 -5.23 4.94 0.74
C VAL A 66 -6.72 5.28 0.61
N ARG A 67 -7.27 5.21 -0.59
CA ARG A 67 -8.68 5.53 -0.81
C ARG A 67 -9.62 4.53 -0.14
N LEU A 68 -9.25 3.25 -0.09
CA LEU A 68 -10.07 2.23 0.57
C LEU A 68 -10.03 2.35 2.10
N LEU A 69 -8.96 2.90 2.65
CA LEU A 69 -8.72 2.89 4.10
C LEU A 69 -8.90 4.24 4.78
N ASP A 70 -8.96 5.33 4.02
CA ASP A 70 -9.19 6.67 4.56
C ASP A 70 -10.68 6.83 4.87
N PRO A 71 -11.07 6.97 6.15
CA PRO A 71 -12.49 7.08 6.52
C PRO A 71 -13.21 8.27 5.90
N THR A 72 -12.47 9.28 5.42
CA THR A 72 -13.07 10.45 4.77
C THR A 72 -13.36 10.21 3.29
N SER A 73 -12.85 9.11 2.71
CA SER A 73 -13.10 8.81 1.31
C SER A 73 -14.42 8.05 1.13
N LEU A 74 -15.01 8.18 -0.07
CA LEU A 74 -16.26 7.49 -0.40
C LEU A 74 -16.07 5.97 -0.45
N GLU A 75 -14.90 5.53 -0.87
CA GLU A 75 -14.59 4.11 -1.08
C GLU A 75 -14.42 3.33 0.23
N PHE A 76 -14.22 4.03 1.35
CA PHE A 76 -14.04 3.38 2.64
C PHE A 76 -15.24 2.49 3.01
N ALA A 77 -16.45 3.02 2.83
CA ALA A 77 -17.68 2.26 3.16
C ALA A 77 -17.87 1.04 2.25
N GLU A 78 -17.30 1.09 1.04
CA GLU A 78 -17.45 0.04 0.03
C GLU A 78 -16.33 -1.01 0.08
N CYS A 79 -15.34 -0.83 0.93
CA CYS A 79 -14.24 -1.79 1.04
C CYS A 79 -14.76 -3.13 1.58
N ASP A 80 -14.56 -4.20 0.81
CA ASP A 80 -15.11 -5.53 1.13
C ASP A 80 -14.49 -6.15 2.38
N ASP A 81 -13.18 -5.97 2.57
CA ASP A 81 -12.45 -6.56 3.68
C ASP A 81 -11.46 -5.54 4.23
N LYS A 82 -11.95 -4.67 5.12
CA LYS A 82 -11.15 -3.60 5.71
C LYS A 82 -9.98 -4.12 6.54
N GLY A 83 -10.19 -5.23 7.26
CA GLY A 83 -9.14 -5.81 8.09
C GLY A 83 -7.96 -6.28 7.26
N SER A 84 -8.21 -7.04 6.21
CA SER A 84 -7.16 -7.52 5.33
C SER A 84 -6.48 -6.36 4.59
N ALA A 85 -7.27 -5.40 4.10
CA ALA A 85 -6.72 -4.24 3.40
C ALA A 85 -5.82 -3.40 4.31
N ALA A 86 -6.25 -3.16 5.55
CA ALA A 86 -5.46 -2.40 6.52
C ALA A 86 -4.16 -3.12 6.90
N SER A 87 -4.25 -4.43 7.15
CA SER A 87 -3.08 -5.24 7.46
C SER A 87 -2.09 -5.23 6.29
N CYS A 88 -2.59 -5.38 5.07
CA CYS A 88 -1.76 -5.33 3.87
C CYS A 88 -1.09 -3.98 3.69
N PHE A 89 -1.81 -2.89 3.95
CA PHE A 89 -1.26 -1.54 3.82
C PHE A 89 -0.08 -1.33 4.78
N LEU A 90 -0.26 -1.67 6.06
CA LEU A 90 0.80 -1.54 7.05
C LEU A 90 2.00 -2.41 6.71
N SER A 91 1.74 -3.66 6.31
CA SER A 91 2.80 -4.60 5.92
C SER A 91 3.54 -4.16 4.67
N LEU A 92 2.82 -3.57 3.72
CA LEU A 92 3.42 -3.09 2.47
C LEU A 92 4.37 -1.92 2.72
N ILE A 93 4.00 -1.00 3.60
CA ILE A 93 4.88 0.11 4.00
C ILE A 93 6.14 -0.45 4.63
N ASP A 94 6.00 -1.39 5.58
CA ASP A 94 7.16 -1.99 6.25
C ASP A 94 8.05 -2.72 5.26
N TYR A 95 7.45 -3.50 4.34
CA TYR A 95 8.19 -4.23 3.33
C TYR A 95 9.02 -3.29 2.44
N LYS A 96 8.42 -2.20 1.96
CA LYS A 96 9.13 -1.23 1.12
C LYS A 96 10.23 -0.50 1.88
N LEU A 97 9.98 -0.10 3.12
CA LEU A 97 11.02 0.53 3.94
C LEU A 97 12.21 -0.41 4.16
N LYS A 98 11.94 -1.69 4.31
CA LYS A 98 12.99 -2.69 4.54
C LYS A 98 13.77 -3.02 3.27
N ASN A 99 13.08 -3.21 2.15
CA ASN A 99 13.67 -3.78 0.95
C ASN A 99 13.93 -2.79 -0.18
N GLN A 100 13.12 -1.74 -0.29
CA GLN A 100 13.21 -0.75 -1.37
C GLN A 100 12.81 0.63 -0.85
N PRO A 101 13.57 1.18 0.12
CA PRO A 101 13.18 2.46 0.72
C PRO A 101 13.09 3.60 -0.29
N GLU A 102 13.85 3.56 -1.37
CA GLU A 102 13.81 4.57 -2.43
C GLU A 102 12.44 4.66 -3.11
N CYS A 103 11.63 3.60 -3.05
CA CYS A 103 10.29 3.60 -3.63
C CYS A 103 9.30 4.36 -2.77
N ILE A 104 9.47 4.35 -1.45
CA ILE A 104 8.44 4.82 -0.52
C ILE A 104 8.82 6.10 0.22
N LEU A 105 10.12 6.33 0.49
CA LEU A 105 10.53 7.52 1.25
C LEU A 105 10.02 8.83 0.65
N PRO A 106 9.99 9.02 -0.68
CA PRO A 106 9.48 10.28 -1.25
C PRO A 106 8.01 10.56 -0.94
N ILE A 107 7.23 9.53 -0.63
CA ILE A 107 5.79 9.67 -0.36
C ILE A 107 5.42 9.32 1.07
N MET A 108 6.40 9.06 1.93
CA MET A 108 6.13 8.60 3.29
C MET A 108 5.29 9.59 4.09
N ASP A 109 5.50 10.89 3.89
CA ASP A 109 4.72 11.93 4.56
C ASP A 109 3.22 11.83 4.22
N ASP A 110 2.90 11.38 3.02
CA ASP A 110 1.51 11.20 2.58
C ASP A 110 0.86 9.94 3.16
N LEU A 111 1.67 8.99 3.63
CA LEU A 111 1.18 7.69 4.11
C LEU A 111 1.19 7.54 5.63
N ILE A 112 2.13 8.20 6.31
CA ILE A 112 2.39 7.95 7.73
C ILE A 112 1.20 8.30 8.63
N GLU A 113 0.47 9.36 8.32
CA GLU A 113 -0.67 9.79 9.12
C GLU A 113 -1.82 8.77 9.04
N LEU A 114 -2.07 8.23 7.84
CA LEU A 114 -3.09 7.18 7.68
C LEU A 114 -2.65 5.90 8.40
N ALA A 115 -1.38 5.51 8.27
CA ALA A 115 -0.87 4.34 8.96
C ALA A 115 -1.03 4.46 10.49
N LYS A 116 -0.74 5.65 11.02
CA LYS A 116 -0.91 5.92 12.45
C LYS A 116 -2.38 5.84 12.85
N PHE A 117 -3.26 6.46 12.06
CA PHE A 117 -4.71 6.41 12.32
C PHE A 117 -5.21 4.97 12.34
N ILE A 118 -4.83 4.16 11.36
CA ILE A 118 -5.21 2.75 11.28
C ILE A 118 -4.76 2.01 12.55
N SER A 119 -3.51 2.25 12.98
CA SER A 119 -2.94 1.55 14.12
C SER A 119 -3.65 1.88 15.43
N THR A 120 -4.15 3.12 15.57
CA THR A 120 -4.86 3.54 16.77
C THR A 120 -6.36 3.28 16.73
N HIS A 121 -6.87 2.81 15.59
CA HIS A 121 -8.30 2.56 15.39
C HIS A 121 -8.54 1.17 14.77
N GLN A 122 -7.81 0.17 15.25
CA GLN A 122 -7.84 -1.18 14.67
C GLN A 122 -9.26 -1.75 14.57
N SER A 123 -10.11 -1.51 15.57
CA SER A 123 -11.48 -2.01 15.57
C SER A 123 -12.36 -1.35 14.49
N LEU A 124 -12.05 -0.12 14.08
CA LEU A 124 -12.78 0.54 12.99
C LEU A 124 -12.60 -0.22 11.66
N TYR A 125 -11.48 -0.90 11.51
CA TYR A 125 -11.17 -1.68 10.31
C TYR A 125 -11.60 -3.14 10.46
N GLU A 126 -12.32 -3.47 11.54
CA GLU A 126 -12.82 -4.83 11.78
C GLU A 126 -11.69 -5.87 11.82
N ALA A 127 -10.50 -5.44 12.24
CA ALA A 127 -9.29 -6.26 12.22
C ALA A 127 -9.05 -6.89 13.59
N LYS A 128 -9.52 -8.11 13.76
CA LYS A 128 -9.35 -8.86 15.01
C LYS A 128 -7.88 -9.17 15.25
N ILE A 129 -7.41 -8.88 16.47
CA ILE A 129 -6.01 -9.11 16.87
C ILE A 129 -5.65 -10.59 16.71
N GLU A 130 -6.57 -11.51 16.98
CA GLU A 130 -6.35 -12.94 16.87
C GLU A 130 -6.02 -13.38 15.44
N ILE A 131 -6.47 -12.61 14.44
CA ILE A 131 -6.28 -12.93 13.01
C ILE A 131 -5.12 -12.12 12.43
N PHE A 132 -5.08 -10.80 12.72
CA PHE A 132 -4.16 -9.88 12.05
C PHE A 132 -3.00 -9.43 12.93
N GLY A 133 -3.00 -9.77 14.21
CA GLY A 133 -2.04 -9.26 15.16
C GLY A 133 -2.35 -7.82 15.56
N SER A 134 -1.47 -7.22 16.34
CA SER A 134 -1.63 -5.86 16.86
C SER A 134 -1.14 -4.82 15.84
N PHE A 135 -2.03 -3.98 15.34
CA PHE A 135 -1.66 -2.88 14.46
C PHE A 135 -0.76 -1.84 15.16
N PRO A 136 -0.97 -1.50 16.45
CA PRO A 136 -0.01 -0.65 17.13
C PRO A 136 1.42 -1.19 17.13
N GLU A 137 1.58 -2.51 17.30
CA GLU A 137 2.91 -3.13 17.26
C GLU A 137 3.50 -3.07 15.85
N LEU A 138 2.69 -3.33 14.82
CA LEU A 138 3.13 -3.21 13.43
C LEU A 138 3.57 -1.77 13.12
N PHE A 139 2.81 -0.80 13.60
CA PHE A 139 3.14 0.61 13.39
C PHE A 139 4.45 1.00 14.07
N GLU A 140 4.71 0.51 15.28
CA GLU A 140 5.98 0.76 15.95
C GLU A 140 7.15 0.26 15.12
N VAL A 141 7.03 -0.93 14.52
CA VAL A 141 8.09 -1.50 13.68
C VAL A 141 8.33 -0.65 12.46
N LEU A 142 7.28 -0.30 11.73
CA LEU A 142 7.45 0.48 10.50
C LEU A 142 7.93 1.91 10.80
N GLU A 143 7.48 2.51 11.88
CA GLU A 143 7.92 3.85 12.27
C GLU A 143 9.41 3.85 12.62
N ARG A 144 9.87 2.83 13.33
CA ARG A 144 11.29 2.68 13.63
C ARG A 144 12.11 2.53 12.35
N ARG A 145 11.65 1.70 11.39
CA ARG A 145 12.33 1.56 10.10
C ARG A 145 12.38 2.88 9.34
N ASN A 146 11.28 3.63 9.37
CA ASN A 146 11.24 4.93 8.72
C ASN A 146 12.29 5.88 9.29
N ARG A 147 12.41 5.93 10.62
CA ARG A 147 13.44 6.75 11.27
C ARG A 147 14.84 6.30 10.90
N GLU A 148 15.08 4.99 10.89
CA GLU A 148 16.40 4.44 10.53
C GLU A 148 16.78 4.78 9.08
N CYS A 149 15.81 4.77 8.16
CA CYS A 149 16.06 5.13 6.77
C CYS A 149 16.40 6.61 6.58
N LEU A 150 15.95 7.48 7.50
CA LEU A 150 16.20 8.91 7.43
C LEU A 150 17.53 9.34 8.09
N GLU A 151 18.20 8.41 8.77
CA GLU A 151 19.49 8.69 9.42
C GLU A 151 20.70 8.62 8.44
#